data_b522935cd9ea45530e20654dd7c31f62
#
_entry.id   b522935cd9ea45530e20654dd7c31f62
#
_cell.length_a   1.000
_cell.length_b   1.000
_cell.length_c   1.000
_cell.angle_alpha   90.00
_cell.angle_beta   90.00
_cell.angle_gamma   90.00
#
_symmetry.space_group_name_H-M   'P 1'
#
loop_
_entity.id
_entity.type
_entity.pdbx_description
1 polymer ?
#
loop_
_entity_poly.entity_id
_entity_poly.type
_entity_poly.pdbx_seq_one_letter_code
_entity_poly.pdbx_strand_id
1 'polypeptide(L)'
;ACTDPKGELYAKTGGKLEKMGYTVKQLDLVDLTSWTKFNPMRYIDPDKPDVAIMRLVTNIMDNTNGSTPKEHQTNDFWTKSERSLLTALTAFVYYLPDDILKDCLNIEAGQTLNAVADMRDLLEASEQDETKESQVDAVARTATEIYEETRAEWEREGADHDDPDLREAWRLAQGLKFAARQYRPFTQGAGETKKGIIISLGVRLAPLTVGPVREILSDDNLGIDRIGGYQDEHEGGYRRPNGKTAIFLALPDEDPTFNFLAAILYQCLFDSIIRRCRTYPGECLATPLHCFLDEFANVGRIPNFDKLIATIRSRKVSVSIILQTIAQLKTMYKDSWETIVGNCDSVLFLGGNEQSTTEWLSKLLGKETIDIRTTSDSKGVSGSHTTNYQRTGRELLTPDELAQLDNDKCIYNLRGLHPFLSRKAWPGTTITRPKSTLKHSKEWKAAA
;
A
#
# COMPACT_ATOMS: atom_id res chain seq x y z
N ALA A 1 8.54 9.04 4.42
CA ALA A 1 7.33 9.28 3.61
C ALA A 1 6.16 9.57 4.53
N CYS A 2 5.28 10.46 4.14
CA CYS A 2 4.14 10.86 4.94
C CYS A 2 2.90 11.02 4.04
N THR A 3 1.78 10.40 4.40
CA THR A 3 0.49 10.83 3.88
C THR A 3 0.10 12.12 4.58
N ASP A 4 -0.43 13.05 3.84
CA ASP A 4 -0.71 14.42 4.27
C ASP A 4 -2.10 14.84 3.81
N PRO A 5 -3.15 14.46 4.56
CA PRO A 5 -4.49 14.92 4.25
C PRO A 5 -4.51 16.45 4.15
N LYS A 6 -5.04 16.98 3.03
CA LYS A 6 -5.12 18.42 2.74
C LYS A 6 -3.79 19.18 2.53
N GLY A 7 -2.62 18.52 2.55
CA GLY A 7 -1.33 19.18 2.38
C GLY A 7 -0.85 20.04 3.56
N GLU A 8 -1.51 19.94 4.72
CA GLU A 8 -1.20 20.77 5.89
C GLU A 8 0.17 20.46 6.52
N LEU A 9 0.57 19.19 6.52
CA LEU A 9 1.86 18.76 7.10
C LEU A 9 3.02 19.29 6.26
N TYR A 10 2.91 19.23 4.95
CA TYR A 10 3.88 19.83 4.04
C TYR A 10 3.99 21.34 4.26
N ALA A 11 2.87 22.04 4.27
CA ALA A 11 2.82 23.49 4.48
C ALA A 11 3.46 23.91 5.81
N LYS A 12 3.23 23.15 6.90
CA LYS A 12 3.75 23.45 8.23
C LYS A 12 5.21 23.02 8.45
N THR A 13 5.68 21.97 7.76
CA THR A 13 6.95 21.32 8.08
C THR A 13 7.95 21.28 6.93
N GLY A 14 7.52 21.37 5.67
CA GLY A 14 8.37 21.25 4.47
C GLY A 14 9.58 22.18 4.52
N GLY A 15 9.35 23.47 4.66
CA GLY A 15 10.45 24.45 4.73
C GLY A 15 11.38 24.31 5.96
N LYS A 16 10.89 23.67 7.04
CA LYS A 16 11.78 23.34 8.19
C LYS A 16 12.67 22.15 7.85
N LEU A 17 12.13 21.15 7.16
CA LEU A 17 12.90 20.00 6.74
C LEU A 17 13.97 20.37 5.70
N GLU A 18 13.66 21.26 4.75
CA GLU A 18 14.65 21.80 3.81
C GLU A 18 15.82 22.47 4.52
N LYS A 19 15.52 23.33 5.52
CA LYS A 19 16.55 23.95 6.37
C LYS A 19 17.38 22.95 7.18
N MET A 20 16.84 21.75 7.43
CA MET A 20 17.54 20.62 8.08
C MET A 20 18.31 19.75 7.08
N GLY A 21 18.37 20.14 5.81
CA GLY A 21 19.09 19.43 4.76
C GLY A 21 18.32 18.25 4.14
N TYR A 22 16.99 18.26 4.22
CA TYR A 22 16.18 17.29 3.50
C TYR A 22 15.90 17.78 2.09
N THR A 23 15.95 16.87 1.12
CA THR A 23 15.26 17.04 -0.17
C THR A 23 13.80 16.75 0.07
N VAL A 24 12.96 17.76 -0.07
CA VAL A 24 11.52 17.63 0.17
C VAL A 24 10.81 17.51 -1.18
N LYS A 25 9.96 16.51 -1.32
CA LYS A 25 9.14 16.25 -2.50
C LYS A 25 7.69 16.12 -2.08
N GLN A 26 6.78 16.66 -2.87
CA GLN A 26 5.34 16.55 -2.65
C GLN A 26 4.70 15.96 -3.91
N LEU A 27 4.00 14.83 -3.76
CA LEU A 27 3.04 14.35 -4.75
C LEU A 27 1.67 14.84 -4.32
N ASP A 28 1.08 15.73 -5.12
CA ASP A 28 -0.17 16.39 -4.78
C ASP A 28 -1.33 15.80 -5.59
N LEU A 29 -2.19 15.06 -4.90
CA LEU A 29 -3.42 14.51 -5.46
C LEU A 29 -4.67 15.31 -5.03
N VAL A 30 -4.49 16.42 -4.30
CA VAL A 30 -5.59 17.35 -3.93
C VAL A 30 -5.82 18.33 -5.06
N ASP A 31 -4.81 19.14 -5.38
CA ASP A 31 -4.91 20.15 -6.43
C ASP A 31 -4.47 19.60 -7.81
N LEU A 32 -3.95 18.37 -7.84
CA LEU A 32 -3.40 17.71 -9.03
C LEU A 32 -2.33 18.58 -9.75
N THR A 33 -1.66 19.45 -9.00
CA THR A 33 -0.54 20.26 -9.52
C THR A 33 0.74 19.46 -9.43
N SER A 34 1.41 19.21 -10.55
CA SER A 34 2.46 18.21 -10.57
C SER A 34 3.82 18.76 -10.96
N TRP A 35 4.52 19.33 -10.02
CA TRP A 35 5.98 19.45 -10.10
C TRP A 35 6.67 18.09 -9.86
N THR A 36 5.97 17.17 -9.22
CA THR A 36 6.44 15.80 -8.94
C THR A 36 5.65 14.82 -9.78
N LYS A 37 6.36 14.03 -10.57
CA LYS A 37 5.82 13.00 -11.45
C LYS A 37 6.13 11.63 -10.85
N PHE A 38 5.22 10.69 -11.05
CA PHE A 38 5.32 9.34 -10.53
C PHE A 38 4.86 8.33 -11.57
N ASN A 39 5.77 7.57 -12.14
CA ASN A 39 5.47 6.49 -13.06
C ASN A 39 5.64 5.12 -12.38
N PRO A 40 4.57 4.42 -12.01
CA PRO A 40 4.65 3.11 -11.37
C PRO A 40 5.35 2.05 -12.21
N MET A 41 5.28 2.13 -13.54
CA MET A 41 5.88 1.15 -14.44
C MET A 41 7.40 1.11 -14.32
N ARG A 42 8.04 2.23 -13.95
CA ARG A 42 9.48 2.33 -13.72
C ARG A 42 9.96 1.47 -12.55
N TYR A 43 9.07 1.13 -11.61
CA TYR A 43 9.40 0.38 -10.39
C TYR A 43 9.07 -1.11 -10.50
N ILE A 44 8.64 -1.58 -11.66
CA ILE A 44 8.48 -3.01 -11.94
C ILE A 44 9.82 -3.70 -11.74
N ASP A 45 9.79 -4.84 -11.06
CA ASP A 45 10.99 -5.64 -10.78
C ASP A 45 11.53 -6.25 -12.09
N PRO A 46 12.70 -5.85 -12.60
CA PRO A 46 13.24 -6.35 -13.85
C PRO A 46 13.61 -7.84 -13.80
N ASP A 47 13.86 -8.40 -12.61
CA ASP A 47 14.16 -9.82 -12.45
C ASP A 47 12.89 -10.69 -12.52
N LYS A 48 11.73 -10.13 -12.15
CA LYS A 48 10.44 -10.82 -12.10
C LYS A 48 9.29 -9.90 -12.57
N PRO A 49 9.36 -9.39 -13.80
CA PRO A 49 8.43 -8.37 -14.27
C PRO A 49 6.99 -8.86 -14.32
N ASP A 50 6.74 -10.10 -14.75
CA ASP A 50 5.40 -10.68 -14.80
C ASP A 50 4.70 -10.67 -13.44
N VAL A 51 5.44 -11.03 -12.37
CA VAL A 51 4.92 -11.02 -11.00
C VAL A 51 4.67 -9.61 -10.51
N ALA A 52 5.55 -8.66 -10.84
CA ALA A 52 5.39 -7.25 -10.46
C ALA A 52 4.20 -6.62 -11.19
N ILE A 53 4.01 -6.90 -12.48
CA ILE A 53 2.84 -6.49 -13.27
C ILE A 53 1.55 -7.03 -12.65
N MET A 54 1.48 -8.33 -12.32
CA MET A 54 0.31 -8.92 -11.68
C MET A 54 -0.01 -8.27 -10.34
N ARG A 55 1.00 -7.85 -9.57
CA ARG A 55 0.81 -7.12 -8.31
C ARG A 55 0.28 -5.71 -8.52
N LEU A 56 0.85 -4.98 -9.50
CA LEU A 56 0.39 -3.65 -9.87
C LEU A 56 -1.08 -3.68 -10.30
N VAL A 57 -1.43 -4.61 -11.19
CA VAL A 57 -2.80 -4.83 -11.63
C VAL A 57 -3.72 -5.20 -10.48
N THR A 58 -3.27 -6.06 -9.56
CA THR A 58 -4.06 -6.41 -8.36
C THR A 58 -4.34 -5.17 -7.52
N ASN A 59 -3.35 -4.29 -7.33
CA ASN A 59 -3.53 -3.04 -6.59
C ASN A 59 -4.55 -2.12 -7.27
N ILE A 60 -4.43 -1.91 -8.58
CA ILE A 60 -5.41 -1.14 -9.35
C ILE A 60 -6.81 -1.74 -9.18
N MET A 61 -6.96 -3.05 -9.38
CA MET A 61 -8.25 -3.74 -9.27
C MET A 61 -8.87 -3.64 -7.88
N ASP A 62 -8.07 -3.79 -6.82
CA ASP A 62 -8.55 -3.76 -5.44
C ASP A 62 -8.99 -2.35 -5.00
N ASN A 63 -8.37 -1.30 -5.53
CA ASN A 63 -8.60 0.08 -5.11
C ASN A 63 -9.47 0.90 -6.06
N THR A 64 -9.81 0.39 -7.24
CA THR A 64 -10.73 1.03 -8.20
C THR A 64 -12.10 0.36 -8.25
N ASN A 65 -12.36 -0.62 -7.40
CA ASN A 65 -13.71 -1.15 -7.21
C ASN A 65 -14.54 -0.09 -6.49
N GLY A 66 -15.48 0.54 -7.18
CA GLY A 66 -16.46 1.43 -6.57
C GLY A 66 -17.14 0.74 -5.37
N SER A 67 -17.67 1.53 -4.45
CA SER A 67 -18.32 1.10 -3.20
C SER A 67 -19.63 0.31 -3.41
N THR A 68 -19.69 -0.56 -4.42
CA THR A 68 -20.83 -1.43 -4.59
C THR A 68 -20.87 -2.48 -3.49
N PRO A 69 -22.00 -2.59 -2.76
CA PRO A 69 -22.18 -3.61 -1.75
C PRO A 69 -21.96 -5.00 -2.38
N LYS A 70 -21.38 -5.89 -1.58
CA LYS A 70 -21.14 -7.29 -1.95
C LYS A 70 -22.45 -8.01 -2.27
N GLU A 71 -22.95 -7.86 -3.47
CA GLU A 71 -23.97 -8.74 -3.98
C GLU A 71 -23.41 -9.51 -5.17
N HIS A 72 -23.33 -10.81 -4.94
CA HIS A 72 -23.27 -11.94 -5.86
C HIS A 72 -21.91 -12.45 -6.32
N GLN A 73 -21.76 -13.73 -6.07
CA GLN A 73 -20.79 -14.68 -6.67
C GLN A 73 -20.79 -14.69 -8.22
N THR A 74 -21.72 -14.01 -8.87
CA THR A 74 -21.77 -13.82 -10.33
C THR A 74 -20.71 -12.83 -10.83
N ASN A 75 -20.12 -12.02 -9.94
CA ASN A 75 -19.09 -11.03 -10.29
C ASN A 75 -17.67 -11.61 -10.46
N ASP A 76 -17.46 -12.88 -10.14
CA ASP A 76 -16.12 -13.47 -10.17
C ASP A 76 -15.57 -13.61 -11.60
N PHE A 77 -16.42 -13.98 -12.56
CA PHE A 77 -16.02 -14.11 -13.96
C PHE A 77 -15.59 -12.77 -14.55
N TRP A 78 -16.40 -11.72 -14.39
CA TRP A 78 -16.12 -10.38 -14.93
C TRP A 78 -14.84 -9.80 -14.33
N THR A 79 -14.71 -9.84 -13.00
CA THR A 79 -13.52 -9.36 -12.32
C THR A 79 -12.26 -10.11 -12.72
N LYS A 80 -12.32 -11.42 -12.92
CA LYS A 80 -11.20 -12.22 -13.40
C LYS A 80 -10.83 -11.91 -14.84
N SER A 81 -11.84 -11.70 -15.69
CA SER A 81 -11.63 -11.35 -17.10
C SER A 81 -11.02 -9.95 -17.26
N GLU A 82 -11.54 -8.95 -16.53
CA GLU A 82 -10.95 -7.62 -16.47
C GLU A 82 -9.50 -7.65 -16.00
N ARG A 83 -9.23 -8.40 -14.91
CA ARG A 83 -7.88 -8.56 -14.36
C ARG A 83 -6.92 -9.16 -15.39
N SER A 84 -7.36 -10.20 -16.10
CA SER A 84 -6.56 -10.85 -17.14
C SER A 84 -6.27 -9.89 -18.29
N LEU A 85 -7.29 -9.17 -18.76
CA LEU A 85 -7.15 -8.17 -19.82
C LEU A 85 -6.22 -7.03 -19.38
N LEU A 86 -6.44 -6.44 -18.20
CA LEU A 86 -5.58 -5.37 -17.70
C LEU A 86 -4.12 -5.85 -17.51
N THR A 87 -3.92 -7.09 -17.07
CA THR A 87 -2.57 -7.69 -16.99
C THR A 87 -1.93 -7.79 -18.37
N ALA A 88 -2.69 -8.21 -19.39
CA ALA A 88 -2.19 -8.29 -20.75
C ALA A 88 -1.79 -6.91 -21.29
N LEU A 89 -2.66 -5.91 -21.17
CA LEU A 89 -2.39 -4.54 -21.65
C LEU A 89 -1.16 -3.94 -20.95
N THR A 90 -1.08 -4.12 -19.62
CA THR A 90 0.07 -3.64 -18.84
C THR A 90 1.37 -4.33 -19.26
N ALA A 91 1.32 -5.63 -19.53
CA ALA A 91 2.46 -6.39 -19.99
C ALA A 91 2.87 -6.01 -21.43
N PHE A 92 1.93 -5.80 -22.34
CA PHE A 92 2.26 -5.31 -23.68
C PHE A 92 2.95 -3.94 -23.59
N VAL A 93 2.41 -2.99 -22.83
CA VAL A 93 3.06 -1.68 -22.65
C VAL A 93 4.46 -1.80 -22.04
N TYR A 94 4.68 -2.75 -21.15
CA TYR A 94 5.99 -2.94 -20.50
C TYR A 94 7.03 -3.60 -21.43
N TYR A 95 6.61 -4.57 -22.27
CA TYR A 95 7.54 -5.37 -23.06
C TYR A 95 7.69 -4.89 -24.52
N LEU A 96 6.71 -4.13 -25.04
CA LEU A 96 6.84 -3.57 -26.38
C LEU A 96 7.87 -2.43 -26.39
N PRO A 97 8.73 -2.37 -27.40
CA PRO A 97 9.60 -1.24 -27.62
C PRO A 97 8.80 0.08 -27.83
N ASP A 98 9.39 1.19 -27.41
CA ASP A 98 8.74 2.52 -27.51
C ASP A 98 8.41 2.94 -28.95
N ASP A 99 9.23 2.54 -29.93
CA ASP A 99 8.97 2.77 -31.35
C ASP A 99 7.72 2.02 -31.84
N ILE A 100 7.51 0.78 -31.40
CA ILE A 100 6.29 0.03 -31.72
C ILE A 100 5.06 0.71 -31.10
N LEU A 101 5.16 1.15 -29.84
CA LEU A 101 4.07 1.86 -29.20
C LEU A 101 3.71 3.17 -29.96
N LYS A 102 4.70 3.94 -30.38
CA LYS A 102 4.51 5.22 -31.07
C LYS A 102 4.13 5.03 -32.53
N ASP A 103 4.95 4.33 -33.29
CA ASP A 103 4.84 4.33 -34.76
C ASP A 103 3.74 3.38 -35.25
N CYS A 104 3.48 2.29 -34.55
CA CYS A 104 2.48 1.30 -34.94
C CYS A 104 1.13 1.50 -34.23
N LEU A 105 1.13 1.90 -32.96
CA LEU A 105 -0.08 2.01 -32.14
C LEU A 105 -0.49 3.47 -31.87
N ASN A 106 0.33 4.44 -32.27
CA ASN A 106 0.12 5.87 -32.01
C ASN A 106 -0.05 6.18 -30.51
N ILE A 107 0.69 5.47 -29.65
CA ILE A 107 0.71 5.65 -28.20
C ILE A 107 1.96 6.44 -27.82
N GLU A 108 1.82 7.74 -27.63
CA GLU A 108 2.92 8.66 -27.31
C GLU A 108 3.42 8.57 -25.87
N ALA A 109 2.63 7.95 -24.99
CA ALA A 109 2.87 7.99 -23.54
C ALA A 109 4.00 7.07 -23.07
N GLY A 110 4.64 6.28 -23.95
CA GLY A 110 5.72 5.35 -23.60
C GLY A 110 5.30 4.32 -22.57
N GLN A 111 6.26 3.79 -21.79
CA GLN A 111 5.99 2.78 -20.76
C GLN A 111 5.39 3.40 -19.48
N THR A 112 4.12 3.80 -19.55
CA THR A 112 3.37 4.43 -18.45
C THR A 112 1.98 3.82 -18.27
N LEU A 113 1.32 4.11 -17.15
CA LEU A 113 -0.11 3.76 -16.99
C LEU A 113 -1.01 4.52 -17.97
N ASN A 114 -0.58 5.67 -18.45
CA ASN A 114 -1.30 6.39 -19.52
C ASN A 114 -1.36 5.55 -20.79
N ALA A 115 -0.23 4.94 -21.18
CA ALA A 115 -0.18 4.05 -22.33
C ALA A 115 -1.07 2.81 -22.17
N VAL A 116 -1.24 2.30 -20.95
CA VAL A 116 -2.18 1.20 -20.67
C VAL A 116 -3.63 1.63 -20.93
N ALA A 117 -3.99 2.86 -20.53
CA ALA A 117 -5.31 3.41 -20.80
C ALA A 117 -5.51 3.66 -22.32
N ASP A 118 -4.50 4.21 -22.99
CA ASP A 118 -4.55 4.45 -24.44
C ASP A 118 -4.65 3.14 -25.23
N MET A 119 -3.89 2.10 -24.82
CA MET A 119 -3.98 0.77 -25.45
C MET A 119 -5.36 0.12 -25.25
N ARG A 120 -6.01 0.35 -24.11
CA ARG A 120 -7.39 -0.10 -23.90
C ARG A 120 -8.35 0.52 -24.91
N ASP A 121 -8.13 1.78 -25.31
CA ASP A 121 -8.98 2.46 -26.29
C ASP A 121 -8.82 1.92 -27.71
N LEU A 122 -7.75 1.16 -27.99
CA LEU A 122 -7.53 0.45 -29.26
C LEU A 122 -8.26 -0.91 -29.33
N LEU A 123 -8.90 -1.34 -28.23
CA LEU A 123 -9.71 -2.55 -28.23
C LEU A 123 -11.04 -2.32 -28.93
N GLU A 124 -11.39 -3.21 -29.80
CA GLU A 124 -12.70 -3.22 -30.48
C GLU A 124 -13.41 -4.57 -30.25
N ALA A 125 -14.73 -4.54 -30.14
CA ALA A 125 -15.55 -5.72 -30.14
C ALA A 125 -16.81 -5.45 -30.95
N SER A 126 -17.11 -6.33 -31.91
CA SER A 126 -18.30 -6.26 -32.73
C SER A 126 -19.23 -7.43 -32.39
N GLU A 127 -20.52 -7.14 -32.25
CA GLU A 127 -21.57 -8.15 -32.10
C GLU A 127 -22.03 -8.70 -33.47
N GLN A 128 -21.81 -7.90 -34.54
CA GLN A 128 -22.26 -8.25 -35.89
C GLN A 128 -21.17 -8.97 -36.70
N ASP A 129 -19.90 -8.73 -36.36
CA ASP A 129 -18.75 -9.36 -37.00
C ASP A 129 -17.71 -9.73 -35.93
N GLU A 130 -17.80 -10.94 -35.45
CA GLU A 130 -16.88 -11.50 -34.45
C GLU A 130 -15.47 -11.73 -35.02
N THR A 131 -15.30 -11.66 -36.34
CA THR A 131 -14.00 -11.81 -37.02
C THR A 131 -13.22 -10.51 -37.11
N LYS A 132 -13.84 -9.38 -36.76
CA LYS A 132 -13.17 -8.08 -36.75
C LYS A 132 -12.08 -8.04 -35.68
N GLU A 133 -10.83 -7.98 -36.13
CA GLU A 133 -9.67 -7.84 -35.26
C GLU A 133 -9.46 -6.37 -34.86
N SER A 134 -9.18 -6.12 -33.58
CA SER A 134 -8.68 -4.85 -33.07
C SER A 134 -7.17 -4.72 -33.29
N GLN A 135 -6.63 -3.51 -33.13
CA GLN A 135 -5.16 -3.33 -33.17
C GLN A 135 -4.45 -4.15 -32.08
N VAL A 136 -5.07 -4.33 -30.91
CA VAL A 136 -4.50 -5.12 -29.82
C VAL A 136 -4.53 -6.63 -30.17
N ASP A 137 -5.52 -7.11 -30.92
CA ASP A 137 -5.53 -8.49 -31.42
C ASP A 137 -4.33 -8.73 -32.36
N ALA A 138 -4.03 -7.78 -33.23
CA ALA A 138 -2.84 -7.84 -34.10
C ALA A 138 -1.55 -7.87 -33.27
N VAL A 139 -1.43 -7.02 -32.23
CA VAL A 139 -0.28 -7.05 -31.29
C VAL A 139 -0.13 -8.41 -30.62
N ALA A 140 -1.21 -9.00 -30.14
CA ALA A 140 -1.16 -10.30 -29.47
C ALA A 140 -0.74 -11.44 -30.41
N ARG A 141 -1.14 -11.36 -31.69
CA ARG A 141 -0.69 -12.29 -32.72
C ARG A 141 0.81 -12.11 -32.98
N THR A 142 1.26 -10.90 -33.30
CA THR A 142 2.68 -10.60 -33.54
C THR A 142 3.56 -10.95 -32.35
N ALA A 143 3.10 -10.70 -31.11
CA ALA A 143 3.79 -11.11 -29.90
C ALA A 143 4.02 -12.64 -29.83
N THR A 144 3.05 -13.41 -30.32
CA THR A 144 3.17 -14.88 -30.39
C THR A 144 4.16 -15.30 -31.48
N GLU A 145 4.13 -14.65 -32.62
CA GLU A 145 5.07 -14.87 -33.74
C GLU A 145 6.52 -14.57 -33.30
N ILE A 146 6.76 -13.40 -32.72
CA ILE A 146 8.09 -13.02 -32.18
C ILE A 146 8.58 -14.08 -31.17
N TYR A 147 7.70 -14.55 -30.30
CA TYR A 147 8.09 -15.59 -29.36
C TYR A 147 8.53 -16.88 -30.07
N GLU A 148 7.79 -17.38 -31.03
CA GLU A 148 8.14 -18.63 -31.72
C GLU A 148 9.42 -18.48 -32.58
N GLU A 149 9.65 -17.32 -33.20
CA GLU A 149 10.87 -17.03 -33.93
C GLU A 149 12.09 -16.96 -33.00
N THR A 150 11.98 -16.16 -31.92
CA THR A 150 13.09 -16.02 -30.94
C THR A 150 13.37 -17.35 -30.22
N ARG A 151 12.33 -18.14 -29.97
CA ARG A 151 12.46 -19.47 -29.39
C ARG A 151 13.24 -20.39 -30.31
N ALA A 152 12.94 -20.39 -31.61
CA ALA A 152 13.67 -21.22 -32.60
C ALA A 152 15.15 -20.84 -32.66
N GLU A 153 15.47 -19.55 -32.54
CA GLU A 153 16.83 -19.04 -32.45
C GLU A 153 17.52 -19.45 -31.16
N TRP A 154 16.83 -19.31 -30.02
CA TRP A 154 17.34 -19.72 -28.71
C TRP A 154 17.63 -21.23 -28.61
N GLU A 155 16.74 -22.05 -29.17
CA GLU A 155 16.85 -23.52 -29.15
C GLU A 155 17.76 -24.07 -30.29
N ARG A 156 18.28 -23.22 -31.18
CA ARG A 156 19.14 -23.63 -32.29
C ARG A 156 20.44 -24.24 -31.78
N GLU A 157 20.88 -25.34 -32.38
CA GLU A 157 22.18 -25.97 -32.09
C GLU A 157 23.33 -24.97 -32.29
N GLY A 158 24.15 -24.75 -31.27
CA GLY A 158 25.26 -23.79 -31.24
C GLY A 158 24.86 -22.34 -30.96
N ALA A 159 23.63 -22.08 -30.48
CA ALA A 159 23.25 -20.75 -30.04
C ALA A 159 24.12 -20.30 -28.85
N ASP A 160 24.61 -19.06 -28.92
CA ASP A 160 25.39 -18.48 -27.81
C ASP A 160 24.44 -17.85 -26.79
N HIS A 161 24.14 -18.64 -25.75
CA HIS A 161 23.28 -18.17 -24.64
C HIS A 161 23.96 -17.13 -23.73
N ASP A 162 25.24 -16.85 -23.94
CA ASP A 162 25.95 -15.77 -23.22
C ASP A 162 25.92 -14.44 -23.98
N ASP A 163 25.47 -14.46 -25.24
CA ASP A 163 25.21 -13.24 -26.02
C ASP A 163 24.16 -12.35 -25.32
N PRO A 164 24.52 -11.11 -24.94
CA PRO A 164 23.60 -10.18 -24.29
C PRO A 164 22.36 -9.86 -25.13
N ASP A 165 22.51 -9.74 -26.45
CA ASP A 165 21.41 -9.35 -27.36
C ASP A 165 20.41 -10.49 -27.47
N LEU A 166 20.88 -11.74 -27.60
CA LEU A 166 20.02 -12.92 -27.65
C LEU A 166 19.29 -13.13 -26.30
N ARG A 167 19.98 -12.89 -25.17
CA ARG A 167 19.33 -12.95 -23.86
C ARG A 167 18.24 -11.93 -23.71
N GLU A 168 18.48 -10.69 -24.12
CA GLU A 168 17.48 -9.62 -24.02
C GLU A 168 16.30 -9.90 -24.93
N ALA A 169 16.55 -10.32 -26.20
CA ALA A 169 15.51 -10.74 -27.13
C ALA A 169 14.66 -11.89 -26.55
N TRP A 170 15.31 -12.88 -25.95
CA TRP A 170 14.62 -14.01 -25.31
C TRP A 170 13.78 -13.56 -24.10
N ARG A 171 14.30 -12.66 -23.27
CA ARG A 171 13.58 -12.08 -22.14
C ARG A 171 12.32 -11.34 -22.60
N LEU A 172 12.44 -10.50 -23.60
CA LEU A 172 11.33 -9.76 -24.19
C LEU A 172 10.28 -10.70 -24.81
N ALA A 173 10.73 -11.69 -25.57
CA ALA A 173 9.85 -12.68 -26.20
C ALA A 173 9.05 -13.48 -25.18
N GLN A 174 9.68 -13.89 -24.07
CA GLN A 174 8.97 -14.54 -22.95
C GLN A 174 7.91 -13.65 -22.34
N GLY A 175 8.22 -12.36 -22.14
CA GLY A 175 7.28 -11.39 -21.63
C GLY A 175 6.11 -11.12 -22.56
N LEU A 176 6.37 -11.02 -23.86
CA LEU A 176 5.30 -10.89 -24.87
C LEU A 176 4.41 -12.14 -24.91
N LYS A 177 5.00 -13.35 -24.76
CA LYS A 177 4.20 -14.57 -24.63
C LYS A 177 3.34 -14.56 -23.38
N PHE A 178 3.88 -14.08 -22.23
CA PHE A 178 3.09 -13.93 -21.01
C PHE A 178 1.90 -12.97 -21.28
N ALA A 179 2.12 -11.82 -21.90
CA ALA A 179 1.07 -10.87 -22.25
C ALA A 179 -0.01 -11.52 -23.14
N ALA A 180 0.40 -12.21 -24.22
CA ALA A 180 -0.52 -12.88 -25.13
C ALA A 180 -1.33 -13.99 -24.43
N ARG A 181 -0.75 -14.70 -23.47
CA ARG A 181 -1.46 -15.69 -22.66
C ARG A 181 -2.52 -15.04 -21.75
N GLN A 182 -2.21 -13.89 -21.16
CA GLN A 182 -3.18 -13.13 -20.36
C GLN A 182 -4.30 -12.53 -21.22
N TYR A 183 -4.02 -12.23 -22.50
CA TYR A 183 -4.99 -11.72 -23.45
C TYR A 183 -5.95 -12.79 -23.97
N ARG A 184 -5.49 -14.03 -24.08
CA ARG A 184 -6.25 -15.15 -24.68
C ARG A 184 -7.66 -15.36 -24.10
N PRO A 185 -7.93 -15.32 -22.77
CA PRO A 185 -9.28 -15.46 -22.24
C PRO A 185 -10.26 -14.42 -22.79
N PHE A 186 -9.78 -13.20 -23.04
CA PHE A 186 -10.57 -12.13 -23.66
C PHE A 186 -10.94 -12.48 -25.11
N THR A 187 -10.01 -12.96 -25.92
CA THR A 187 -10.25 -13.30 -27.34
C THR A 187 -11.26 -14.46 -27.50
N GLN A 188 -11.36 -15.35 -26.51
CA GLN A 188 -12.28 -16.49 -26.53
C GLN A 188 -13.72 -16.11 -26.13
N GLY A 189 -13.97 -14.88 -25.66
CA GLY A 189 -15.30 -14.41 -25.31
C GLY A 189 -16.13 -14.09 -26.57
N ALA A 190 -17.46 -14.26 -26.48
CA ALA A 190 -18.40 -13.78 -27.49
C ALA A 190 -18.35 -12.23 -27.58
N GLY A 191 -18.74 -11.66 -28.71
CA GLY A 191 -18.67 -10.22 -28.98
C GLY A 191 -19.34 -9.36 -27.88
N GLU A 192 -20.50 -9.75 -27.41
CA GLU A 192 -21.21 -9.10 -26.30
C GLU A 192 -20.41 -9.13 -24.98
N THR A 193 -19.79 -10.29 -24.67
CA THR A 193 -18.93 -10.43 -23.49
C THR A 193 -17.68 -9.57 -23.58
N LYS A 194 -17.00 -9.57 -24.73
CA LYS A 194 -15.84 -8.70 -24.99
C LYS A 194 -16.18 -7.24 -24.75
N LYS A 195 -17.29 -6.78 -25.35
CA LYS A 195 -17.77 -5.40 -25.21
C LYS A 195 -18.06 -5.03 -23.76
N GLY A 196 -18.70 -5.92 -22.99
CA GLY A 196 -18.94 -5.74 -21.57
C GLY A 196 -17.65 -5.58 -20.78
N ILE A 197 -16.63 -6.42 -21.06
CA ILE A 197 -15.32 -6.33 -20.39
C ILE A 197 -14.60 -5.03 -20.72
N ILE A 198 -14.62 -4.59 -22.01
CA ILE A 198 -14.02 -3.32 -22.44
C ILE A 198 -14.66 -2.13 -21.73
N ILE A 199 -16.00 -2.09 -21.67
CA ILE A 199 -16.74 -1.02 -21.00
C ILE A 199 -16.41 -0.98 -19.52
N SER A 200 -16.45 -2.13 -18.84
CA SER A 200 -16.17 -2.23 -17.42
C SER A 200 -14.72 -1.79 -17.09
N LEU A 201 -13.76 -2.26 -17.89
CA LEU A 201 -12.36 -1.83 -17.75
C LEU A 201 -12.20 -0.33 -18.01
N GLY A 202 -12.97 0.22 -18.99
CA GLY A 202 -12.98 1.65 -19.28
C GLY A 202 -13.44 2.50 -18.09
N VAL A 203 -14.51 2.09 -17.43
CA VAL A 203 -15.00 2.77 -16.22
C VAL A 203 -13.94 2.74 -15.13
N ARG A 204 -13.26 1.60 -14.95
CA ARG A 204 -12.21 1.42 -13.96
C ARG A 204 -10.99 2.32 -14.22
N LEU A 205 -10.59 2.46 -15.48
CA LEU A 205 -9.42 3.26 -15.88
C LEU A 205 -9.78 4.73 -16.13
N ALA A 206 -11.04 5.14 -16.01
CA ALA A 206 -11.48 6.52 -16.22
C ALA A 206 -10.65 7.55 -15.43
N PRO A 207 -10.23 7.32 -14.17
CA PRO A 207 -9.36 8.27 -13.45
C PRO A 207 -8.02 8.53 -14.15
N LEU A 208 -7.50 7.59 -14.94
CA LEU A 208 -6.25 7.76 -15.71
C LEU A 208 -6.42 8.63 -16.94
N THR A 209 -7.65 8.95 -17.36
CA THR A 209 -7.92 9.80 -18.53
C THR A 209 -7.98 11.28 -18.16
N VAL A 210 -7.96 11.62 -16.87
CA VAL A 210 -7.99 13.00 -16.38
C VAL A 210 -6.65 13.68 -16.70
N GLY A 211 -6.68 14.81 -17.43
CA GLY A 211 -5.48 15.49 -17.93
C GLY A 211 -4.38 15.72 -16.87
N PRO A 212 -4.67 16.37 -15.72
CA PRO A 212 -3.70 16.54 -14.62
C PRO A 212 -3.13 15.23 -14.08
N VAL A 213 -3.93 14.17 -14.01
CA VAL A 213 -3.45 12.82 -13.56
C VAL A 213 -2.52 12.22 -14.60
N ARG A 214 -2.85 12.37 -15.90
CA ARG A 214 -1.96 11.95 -17.00
C ARG A 214 -0.60 12.65 -16.92
N GLU A 215 -0.59 13.95 -16.59
CA GLU A 215 0.66 14.70 -16.42
C GLU A 215 1.49 14.18 -15.23
N ILE A 216 0.86 13.85 -14.11
CA ILE A 216 1.52 13.23 -12.94
C ILE A 216 2.16 11.89 -13.34
N LEU A 217 1.47 11.08 -14.14
CA LEU A 217 1.90 9.72 -14.50
C LEU A 217 2.81 9.68 -15.75
N SER A 218 3.09 10.83 -16.39
CA SER A 218 3.80 10.89 -17.69
C SER A 218 5.30 10.57 -17.57
N ASP A 219 5.89 10.77 -16.39
CA ASP A 219 7.33 10.58 -16.14
C ASP A 219 7.55 10.26 -14.67
N ASP A 220 8.80 10.06 -14.24
CA ASP A 220 9.18 9.86 -12.84
C ASP A 220 10.35 10.75 -12.45
N ASN A 221 10.09 11.63 -11.48
CA ASN A 221 11.12 12.40 -10.80
C ASN A 221 11.06 12.22 -9.28
N LEU A 222 10.17 11.32 -8.78
CA LEU A 222 10.04 11.02 -7.37
C LEU A 222 11.26 10.25 -6.84
N GLY A 223 11.77 9.29 -7.63
CA GLY A 223 13.02 8.59 -7.33
C GLY A 223 12.95 7.75 -6.05
N ILE A 224 11.87 6.99 -5.85
CA ILE A 224 11.71 6.12 -4.67
C ILE A 224 12.72 4.98 -4.61
N ASP A 225 13.32 4.63 -5.73
CA ASP A 225 14.40 3.66 -5.87
C ASP A 225 15.71 4.08 -5.19
N ARG A 226 15.86 5.36 -4.83
CA ARG A 226 17.04 5.90 -4.15
C ARG A 226 16.85 6.16 -2.67
N ILE A 227 15.63 6.02 -2.16
CA ILE A 227 15.29 6.30 -0.76
C ILE A 227 16.00 5.30 0.16
N GLY A 228 16.68 5.82 1.19
CA GLY A 228 17.36 5.01 2.21
C GLY A 228 18.72 4.45 1.80
N GLY A 229 19.17 4.71 0.59
CA GLY A 229 20.44 4.28 0.01
C GLY A 229 20.27 3.60 -1.34
N TYR A 230 21.32 3.59 -2.14
CA TYR A 230 21.35 2.97 -3.45
C TYR A 230 22.74 2.35 -3.73
N GLN A 231 22.78 1.43 -4.65
CA GLN A 231 24.03 0.88 -5.17
C GLN A 231 24.54 1.79 -6.27
N ASP A 232 25.84 2.11 -6.23
CA ASP A 232 26.47 2.92 -7.28
C ASP A 232 26.86 1.99 -8.44
N GLU A 233 26.25 2.20 -9.58
CA GLU A 233 26.51 1.40 -10.80
C GLU A 233 27.94 1.59 -11.33
N HIS A 234 28.57 2.75 -11.07
CA HIS A 234 29.91 3.04 -11.59
C HIS A 234 31.04 2.56 -10.69
N GLU A 235 30.84 2.51 -9.37
CA GLU A 235 31.87 2.14 -8.41
C GLU A 235 31.61 0.78 -7.74
N GLY A 236 30.52 0.11 -8.05
CA GLY A 236 30.16 -1.21 -7.50
C GLY A 236 29.95 -1.20 -5.97
N GLY A 237 29.90 -0.04 -5.37
CA GLY A 237 29.80 0.17 -3.94
C GLY A 237 28.40 0.59 -3.49
N TYR A 238 28.12 0.31 -2.22
CA TYR A 238 26.89 0.78 -1.59
C TYR A 238 27.07 2.21 -1.09
N ARG A 239 26.32 3.16 -1.65
CA ARG A 239 26.38 4.57 -1.23
C ARG A 239 25.18 4.94 -0.34
N ARG A 240 25.48 5.73 0.69
CA ARG A 240 24.45 6.50 1.39
C ARG A 240 24.00 7.64 0.48
N PRO A 241 22.68 7.95 0.43
CA PRO A 241 22.24 9.12 -0.29
C PRO A 241 22.93 10.37 0.24
N ASN A 242 23.31 11.27 -0.66
CA ASN A 242 23.81 12.60 -0.28
C ASN A 242 22.61 13.42 0.25
N GLY A 243 22.28 13.23 1.50
CA GLY A 243 21.17 13.93 2.13
C GLY A 243 20.03 13.01 2.58
N LYS A 244 19.02 13.61 3.15
CA LYS A 244 17.82 12.98 3.64
C LYS A 244 16.65 13.36 2.73
N THR A 245 15.74 12.44 2.48
CA THR A 245 14.56 12.70 1.63
C THR A 245 13.30 12.66 2.48
N ALA A 246 12.43 13.65 2.29
CA ALA A 246 11.07 13.65 2.82
C ALA A 246 10.09 13.68 1.65
N ILE A 247 9.16 12.73 1.63
CA ILE A 247 8.10 12.67 0.63
C ILE A 247 6.78 12.92 1.35
N PHE A 248 6.03 13.88 0.86
CA PHE A 248 4.65 14.15 1.25
C PHE A 248 3.72 13.72 0.13
N LEU A 249 2.71 12.97 0.49
CA LEU A 249 1.64 12.55 -0.42
C LEU A 249 0.37 13.24 0.05
N ALA A 250 0.00 14.33 -0.62
CA ALA A 250 -1.23 15.02 -0.34
C ALA A 250 -2.42 14.24 -0.95
N LEU A 251 -3.40 13.92 -0.11
CA LEU A 251 -4.59 13.15 -0.46
C LEU A 251 -5.84 13.97 -0.14
N PRO A 252 -6.83 14.02 -1.04
CA PRO A 252 -8.12 14.61 -0.71
C PRO A 252 -8.84 13.73 0.32
N ASP A 253 -9.47 14.34 1.31
CA ASP A 253 -10.25 13.62 2.32
C ASP A 253 -11.72 13.44 1.89
N GLU A 254 -12.21 14.23 0.96
CA GLU A 254 -13.61 14.18 0.49
C GLU A 254 -13.80 13.29 -0.75
N ASP A 255 -12.78 13.15 -1.60
CA ASP A 255 -12.85 12.42 -2.87
C ASP A 255 -11.81 11.29 -2.94
N PRO A 256 -12.22 10.01 -2.82
CA PRO A 256 -11.32 8.88 -2.88
C PRO A 256 -10.90 8.49 -4.31
N THR A 257 -11.32 9.19 -5.35
CA THR A 257 -11.16 8.81 -6.76
C THR A 257 -9.70 8.48 -7.13
N PHE A 258 -8.75 9.24 -6.57
CA PHE A 258 -7.32 9.07 -6.88
C PHE A 258 -6.52 8.36 -5.78
N ASN A 259 -7.18 7.87 -4.73
CA ASN A 259 -6.51 7.22 -3.60
C ASN A 259 -5.78 5.92 -4.00
N PHE A 260 -6.20 5.27 -5.09
CA PHE A 260 -5.49 4.11 -5.63
C PHE A 260 -4.03 4.43 -6.01
N LEU A 261 -3.72 5.66 -6.42
CA LEU A 261 -2.34 6.09 -6.71
C LEU A 261 -1.47 6.09 -5.45
N ALA A 262 -2.05 6.42 -4.29
CA ALA A 262 -1.36 6.33 -3.01
C ALA A 262 -1.01 4.86 -2.66
N ALA A 263 -1.96 3.95 -2.83
CA ALA A 263 -1.72 2.52 -2.60
C ALA A 263 -0.63 1.98 -3.53
N ILE A 264 -0.64 2.38 -4.81
CA ILE A 264 0.39 2.01 -5.78
C ILE A 264 1.76 2.58 -5.37
N LEU A 265 1.83 3.85 -4.97
CA LEU A 265 3.08 4.48 -4.54
C LEU A 265 3.71 3.73 -3.35
N TYR A 266 2.92 3.44 -2.32
CA TYR A 266 3.43 2.68 -1.17
C TYR A 266 3.82 1.26 -1.54
N GLN A 267 3.07 0.59 -2.41
CA GLN A 267 3.47 -0.72 -2.94
C GLN A 267 4.82 -0.63 -3.65
N CYS A 268 4.98 0.30 -4.60
CA CYS A 268 6.24 0.50 -5.32
C CYS A 268 7.40 0.82 -4.37
N LEU A 269 7.17 1.67 -3.36
CA LEU A 269 8.15 2.02 -2.35
C LEU A 269 8.63 0.79 -1.57
N PHE A 270 7.70 0.01 -1.04
CA PHE A 270 8.05 -1.16 -0.23
C PHE A 270 8.65 -2.28 -1.06
N ASP A 271 8.11 -2.58 -2.24
CA ASP A 271 8.66 -3.60 -3.15
C ASP A 271 10.07 -3.23 -3.59
N SER A 272 10.32 -1.95 -3.94
CA SER A 272 11.65 -1.44 -4.28
C SER A 272 12.63 -1.59 -3.11
N ILE A 273 12.24 -1.24 -1.88
CA ILE A 273 13.08 -1.39 -0.70
C ILE A 273 13.43 -2.85 -0.43
N ILE A 274 12.42 -3.73 -0.45
CA ILE A 274 12.63 -5.16 -0.18
C ILE A 274 13.59 -5.78 -1.20
N ARG A 275 13.43 -5.43 -2.48
CA ARG A 275 14.31 -5.89 -3.56
C ARG A 275 15.74 -5.42 -3.33
N ARG A 276 15.95 -4.13 -3.16
CA ARG A 276 17.28 -3.52 -3.00
C ARG A 276 18.01 -4.00 -1.75
N CYS A 277 17.30 -4.17 -0.64
CA CYS A 277 17.91 -4.65 0.60
C CYS A 277 18.51 -6.05 0.48
N ARG A 278 18.07 -6.88 -0.48
CA ARG A 278 18.67 -8.22 -0.72
C ARG A 278 20.12 -8.14 -1.16
N THR A 279 20.49 -7.05 -1.85
CA THR A 279 21.87 -6.84 -2.35
C THR A 279 22.70 -5.95 -1.42
N TYR A 280 22.10 -5.36 -0.39
CA TYR A 280 22.79 -4.43 0.51
C TYR A 280 23.46 -5.13 1.68
N PRO A 281 24.57 -4.58 2.19
CA PRO A 281 25.23 -5.11 3.39
C PRO A 281 24.26 -5.17 4.58
N GLY A 282 24.12 -6.35 5.19
CA GLY A 282 23.20 -6.59 6.29
C GLY A 282 21.72 -6.59 5.89
N GLU A 283 21.42 -6.71 4.60
CA GLU A 283 20.06 -6.76 4.02
C GLU A 283 19.12 -5.64 4.50
N CYS A 284 19.66 -4.46 4.75
CA CYS A 284 18.89 -3.33 5.27
C CYS A 284 19.32 -1.99 4.66
N LEU A 285 18.46 -0.98 4.77
CA LEU A 285 18.74 0.36 4.32
C LEU A 285 19.92 0.99 5.08
N ALA A 286 20.74 1.78 4.40
CA ALA A 286 21.81 2.57 5.04
C ALA A 286 21.23 3.68 5.94
N THR A 287 20.18 4.34 5.46
CA THR A 287 19.43 5.36 6.21
C THR A 287 18.05 4.81 6.53
N PRO A 288 17.66 4.76 7.81
CA PRO A 288 16.32 4.30 8.19
C PRO A 288 15.22 5.11 7.51
N LEU A 289 14.15 4.45 7.12
CA LEU A 289 12.95 5.08 6.60
C LEU A 289 11.83 4.98 7.64
N HIS A 290 11.11 6.08 7.84
CA HIS A 290 9.87 6.11 8.57
C HIS A 290 8.72 6.53 7.66
N CYS A 291 7.64 5.76 7.64
CA CYS A 291 6.40 6.08 6.94
C CYS A 291 5.33 6.47 7.95
N PHE A 292 4.84 7.69 7.85
CA PHE A 292 3.65 8.15 8.58
C PHE A 292 2.45 8.01 7.66
N LEU A 293 1.57 7.07 7.94
CA LEU A 293 0.36 6.80 7.16
C LEU A 293 -0.80 7.48 7.89
N ASP A 294 -0.87 8.80 7.75
CA ASP A 294 -1.96 9.58 8.31
C ASP A 294 -3.23 9.34 7.50
N GLU A 295 -4.36 9.18 8.18
CA GLU A 295 -5.61 8.73 7.57
C GLU A 295 -5.42 7.48 6.70
N PHE A 296 -4.85 6.41 7.26
CA PHE A 296 -4.49 5.20 6.51
C PHE A 296 -5.65 4.63 5.68
N ALA A 297 -6.89 4.85 6.11
CA ALA A 297 -8.07 4.44 5.35
C ALA A 297 -8.13 5.10 3.96
N ASN A 298 -7.61 6.32 3.83
CA ASN A 298 -7.58 7.07 2.57
C ASN A 298 -6.42 6.67 1.65
N VAL A 299 -5.41 5.94 2.15
CA VAL A 299 -4.34 5.41 1.31
C VAL A 299 -4.86 4.33 0.35
N GLY A 300 -5.97 3.67 0.70
CA GLY A 300 -6.43 2.48 0.00
C GLY A 300 -5.72 1.21 0.50
N ARG A 301 -6.10 0.08 -0.08
CA ARG A 301 -5.55 -1.22 0.32
C ARG A 301 -4.20 -1.47 -0.32
N ILE A 302 -3.14 -1.54 0.48
CA ILE A 302 -1.81 -1.97 0.01
C ILE A 302 -1.81 -3.51 -0.02
N PRO A 303 -1.59 -4.16 -1.20
CA PRO A 303 -1.59 -5.61 -1.29
C PRO A 303 -0.53 -6.27 -0.39
N ASN A 304 -0.91 -7.34 0.32
CA ASN A 304 -0.04 -8.10 1.24
C ASN A 304 0.61 -7.26 2.36
N PHE A 305 -0.02 -6.16 2.78
CA PHE A 305 0.51 -5.27 3.81
C PHE A 305 0.68 -5.99 5.16
N ASP A 306 -0.17 -6.96 5.47
CA ASP A 306 -0.07 -7.84 6.64
C ASP A 306 1.25 -8.63 6.70
N LYS A 307 1.70 -9.13 5.55
CA LYS A 307 2.98 -9.84 5.43
C LYS A 307 4.16 -8.87 5.40
N LEU A 308 3.96 -7.74 4.74
CA LEU A 308 4.95 -6.70 4.60
C LEU A 308 5.35 -6.13 5.96
N ILE A 309 4.39 -5.74 6.81
CA ILE A 309 4.65 -5.13 8.12
C ILE A 309 5.47 -6.04 9.03
N ALA A 310 5.34 -7.36 8.89
CA ALA A 310 6.13 -8.34 9.65
C ALA A 310 7.62 -8.34 9.23
N THR A 311 7.94 -7.92 8.02
CA THR A 311 9.28 -8.07 7.42
C THR A 311 10.09 -6.77 7.34
N ILE A 312 9.45 -5.61 7.32
CA ILE A 312 10.11 -4.32 7.09
C ILE A 312 11.04 -3.87 8.21
N ARG A 313 10.81 -4.35 9.45
CA ARG A 313 11.64 -4.01 10.61
C ARG A 313 13.11 -4.37 10.39
N SER A 314 13.41 -5.56 9.90
CA SER A 314 14.77 -6.01 9.62
C SER A 314 15.48 -5.13 8.58
N ARG A 315 14.72 -4.44 7.73
CA ARG A 315 15.20 -3.55 6.67
C ARG A 315 15.35 -2.09 7.11
N LYS A 316 15.21 -1.82 8.41
CA LYS A 316 15.22 -0.47 9.01
C LYS A 316 14.11 0.43 8.48
N VAL A 317 12.96 -0.16 8.17
CA VAL A 317 11.75 0.57 7.83
C VAL A 317 10.77 0.46 8.99
N SER A 318 10.20 1.58 9.39
CA SER A 318 9.14 1.67 10.40
C SER A 318 7.92 2.38 9.83
N VAL A 319 6.75 2.01 10.32
CA VAL A 319 5.47 2.56 9.88
C VAL A 319 4.65 2.99 11.08
N SER A 320 4.10 4.19 11.04
CA SER A 320 3.06 4.66 11.94
C SER A 320 1.74 4.67 11.18
N ILE A 321 0.81 3.82 11.60
CA ILE A 321 -0.53 3.71 11.01
C ILE A 321 -1.47 4.55 11.88
N ILE A 322 -2.11 5.58 11.30
CA ILE A 322 -3.02 6.46 12.00
C ILE A 322 -4.42 6.23 11.42
N LEU A 323 -5.36 5.98 12.29
CA LEU A 323 -6.74 5.62 11.97
C LEU A 323 -7.69 6.42 12.85
N GLN A 324 -8.84 6.77 12.35
CA GLN A 324 -9.91 7.33 13.15
C GLN A 324 -10.60 6.26 13.99
N THR A 325 -10.78 5.06 13.42
CA THR A 325 -11.41 3.92 14.09
C THR A 325 -10.76 2.60 13.66
N ILE A 326 -10.80 1.59 14.52
CA ILE A 326 -10.33 0.24 14.18
C ILE A 326 -11.25 -0.43 13.13
N ALA A 327 -12.50 -0.01 13.02
CA ALA A 327 -13.45 -0.48 12.03
C ALA A 327 -12.97 -0.24 10.60
N GLN A 328 -12.26 0.88 10.34
CA GLN A 328 -11.65 1.17 9.05
C GLN A 328 -10.67 0.06 8.64
N LEU A 329 -9.77 -0.32 9.56
CA LEU A 329 -8.79 -1.38 9.30
C LEU A 329 -9.44 -2.74 9.09
N LYS A 330 -10.46 -3.08 9.89
CA LYS A 330 -11.25 -4.31 9.74
C LYS A 330 -11.93 -4.38 8.38
N THR A 331 -12.47 -3.28 7.89
CA THR A 331 -13.13 -3.20 6.57
C THR A 331 -12.12 -3.43 5.45
N MET A 332 -10.94 -2.78 5.51
CA MET A 332 -9.92 -2.85 4.47
C MET A 332 -9.24 -4.22 4.40
N TYR A 333 -8.88 -4.80 5.54
CA TYR A 333 -8.04 -6.00 5.62
C TYR A 333 -8.77 -7.23 6.15
N LYS A 334 -10.08 -7.13 6.46
CA LYS A 334 -10.91 -8.25 6.94
C LYS A 334 -10.16 -9.08 8.00
N ASP A 335 -9.94 -10.37 7.74
CA ASP A 335 -9.31 -11.29 8.69
C ASP A 335 -7.82 -10.99 8.96
N SER A 336 -7.16 -10.25 8.06
CA SER A 336 -5.73 -9.90 8.21
C SER A 336 -5.47 -8.70 9.12
N TRP A 337 -6.48 -7.95 9.56
CA TRP A 337 -6.31 -6.75 10.36
C TRP A 337 -5.61 -7.03 11.70
N GLU A 338 -5.92 -8.16 12.34
CA GLU A 338 -5.29 -8.56 13.60
C GLU A 338 -3.78 -8.82 13.44
N THR A 339 -3.38 -9.36 12.28
CA THR A 339 -1.96 -9.55 11.95
C THR A 339 -1.25 -8.21 11.84
N ILE A 340 -1.89 -7.20 11.23
CA ILE A 340 -1.31 -5.86 11.11
C ILE A 340 -1.10 -5.25 12.50
N VAL A 341 -2.14 -5.23 13.33
CA VAL A 341 -2.06 -4.67 14.68
C VAL A 341 -1.09 -5.46 15.55
N GLY A 342 -1.07 -6.79 15.45
CA GLY A 342 -0.17 -7.67 16.19
C GLY A 342 1.31 -7.46 15.87
N ASN A 343 1.63 -6.90 14.70
CA ASN A 343 2.99 -6.51 14.32
C ASN A 343 3.36 -5.08 14.75
N CYS A 344 2.42 -4.30 15.29
CA CYS A 344 2.69 -2.99 15.87
C CYS A 344 3.15 -3.17 17.32
N ASP A 345 4.38 -2.75 17.63
CA ASP A 345 4.91 -2.80 19.00
C ASP A 345 4.26 -1.76 19.93
N SER A 346 3.67 -0.72 19.34
CA SER A 346 3.08 0.42 20.05
C SER A 346 1.65 0.66 19.58
N VAL A 347 0.74 0.88 20.52
CA VAL A 347 -0.63 1.35 20.27
C VAL A 347 -0.85 2.61 21.10
N LEU A 348 -1.20 3.71 20.42
CA LEU A 348 -1.52 4.99 21.04
C LEU A 348 -2.99 5.31 20.79
N PHE A 349 -3.78 5.40 21.85
CA PHE A 349 -5.18 5.83 21.80
C PHE A 349 -5.31 7.27 22.24
N LEU A 350 -5.83 8.09 21.37
CA LEU A 350 -6.00 9.53 21.59
C LEU A 350 -7.43 9.93 21.98
N GLY A 351 -8.29 8.96 22.28
CA GLY A 351 -9.71 9.18 22.53
C GLY A 351 -10.57 8.82 21.32
N GLY A 352 -11.82 8.61 21.55
CA GLY A 352 -12.84 8.23 20.56
C GLY A 352 -13.95 7.43 21.22
N ASN A 353 -15.12 7.45 20.62
CA ASN A 353 -16.35 6.82 21.14
C ASN A 353 -16.89 5.71 20.22
N GLU A 354 -16.14 5.32 19.17
CA GLU A 354 -16.58 4.25 18.29
C GLU A 354 -16.47 2.91 19.04
N GLN A 355 -17.58 2.17 19.03
CA GLN A 355 -17.77 0.99 19.87
C GLN A 355 -16.73 -0.10 19.64
N SER A 356 -16.46 -0.44 18.38
CA SER A 356 -15.53 -1.54 18.09
C SER A 356 -14.08 -1.20 18.47
N THR A 357 -13.71 0.09 18.48
CA THR A 357 -12.41 0.58 18.94
C THR A 357 -12.30 0.48 20.47
N THR A 358 -13.32 0.98 21.19
CA THR A 358 -13.31 0.95 22.65
C THR A 358 -13.39 -0.48 23.22
N GLU A 359 -14.21 -1.35 22.62
CA GLU A 359 -14.26 -2.78 22.99
C GLU A 359 -12.94 -3.50 22.76
N TRP A 360 -12.31 -3.26 21.59
CA TRP A 360 -11.02 -3.84 21.26
C TRP A 360 -9.93 -3.37 22.22
N LEU A 361 -9.89 -2.07 22.50
CA LEU A 361 -8.89 -1.48 23.39
C LEU A 361 -9.08 -1.96 24.83
N SER A 362 -10.31 -2.02 25.33
CA SER A 362 -10.63 -2.54 26.65
C SER A 362 -10.07 -3.96 26.85
N LYS A 363 -10.27 -4.84 25.85
CA LYS A 363 -9.70 -6.19 25.85
C LYS A 363 -8.16 -6.19 25.80
N LEU A 364 -7.57 -5.27 25.03
CA LEU A 364 -6.10 -5.14 24.92
C LEU A 364 -5.45 -4.70 26.23
N LEU A 365 -6.12 -3.83 27.01
CA LEU A 365 -5.65 -3.34 28.29
C LEU A 365 -5.69 -4.41 29.38
N GLY A 366 -6.53 -5.44 29.22
CA GLY A 366 -6.66 -6.55 30.15
C GLY A 366 -7.56 -6.25 31.35
N LYS A 367 -7.39 -7.05 32.40
CA LYS A 367 -8.25 -7.01 33.61
C LYS A 367 -7.43 -6.79 34.88
N GLU A 368 -8.04 -6.11 35.82
CA GLU A 368 -7.58 -6.03 37.22
C GLU A 368 -8.45 -6.86 38.15
N THR A 369 -7.92 -7.27 39.26
CA THR A 369 -8.69 -7.96 40.32
C THR A 369 -9.26 -6.94 41.28
N ILE A 370 -10.58 -6.94 41.40
CA ILE A 370 -11.28 -6.09 42.37
C ILE A 370 -11.92 -6.92 43.48
N ASP A 371 -11.95 -6.39 44.69
CA ASP A 371 -12.67 -6.96 45.82
C ASP A 371 -14.09 -6.35 45.87
N ILE A 372 -15.09 -7.22 45.72
CA ILE A 372 -16.50 -6.83 45.82
C ILE A 372 -17.00 -7.24 47.19
N ARG A 373 -17.56 -6.29 47.92
CA ARG A 373 -18.25 -6.50 49.17
C ARG A 373 -19.76 -6.34 48.96
N THR A 374 -20.48 -7.46 49.10
CA THR A 374 -21.94 -7.46 49.03
C THR A 374 -22.49 -7.65 50.45
N THR A 375 -23.33 -6.73 50.91
CA THR A 375 -24.06 -6.81 52.15
C THR A 375 -25.51 -7.15 51.87
N SER A 376 -26.04 -8.15 52.55
CA SER A 376 -27.46 -8.51 52.50
C SER A 376 -28.05 -8.37 53.88
N ASP A 377 -29.04 -7.47 54.02
CA ASP A 377 -29.79 -7.25 55.24
C ASP A 377 -31.19 -7.86 55.10
N SER A 378 -31.48 -8.86 55.90
CA SER A 378 -32.82 -9.43 56.02
C SER A 378 -33.57 -8.76 57.18
N LYS A 379 -34.67 -8.02 56.87
CA LYS A 379 -35.56 -7.43 57.86
C LYS A 379 -36.66 -8.41 58.22
N GLY A 380 -36.48 -9.18 59.29
CA GLY A 380 -37.48 -10.08 59.88
C GLY A 380 -37.28 -10.17 61.40
N VAL A 381 -38.17 -10.90 62.09
CA VAL A 381 -38.14 -11.04 63.56
C VAL A 381 -36.80 -11.60 64.07
N SER A 382 -36.00 -12.24 63.16
CA SER A 382 -34.63 -12.67 63.39
C SER A 382 -33.76 -12.10 62.27
N GLY A 383 -33.55 -10.79 62.25
CA GLY A 383 -32.73 -10.12 61.26
C GLY A 383 -31.32 -10.69 61.16
N SER A 384 -30.84 -11.04 59.97
CA SER A 384 -29.48 -11.45 59.73
C SER A 384 -28.74 -10.49 58.83
N HIS A 385 -27.51 -10.16 59.20
CA HIS A 385 -26.61 -9.34 58.40
C HIS A 385 -25.48 -10.25 57.86
N THR A 386 -25.45 -10.42 56.55
CA THR A 386 -24.43 -11.22 55.89
C THR A 386 -23.56 -10.34 55.03
N THR A 387 -22.27 -10.37 55.28
CA THR A 387 -21.29 -9.71 54.43
C THR A 387 -20.52 -10.77 53.63
N ASN A 388 -20.61 -10.73 52.35
CA ASN A 388 -19.88 -11.61 51.43
C ASN A 388 -18.76 -10.84 50.73
N TYR A 389 -17.55 -11.38 50.74
CA TYR A 389 -16.39 -10.86 50.05
C TYR A 389 -16.09 -11.75 48.85
N GLN A 390 -16.11 -11.17 47.68
CA GLN A 390 -15.82 -11.88 46.44
C GLN A 390 -14.72 -11.14 45.65
N ARG A 391 -13.74 -11.89 45.16
CA ARG A 391 -12.76 -11.36 44.22
C ARG A 391 -13.20 -11.67 42.79
N THR A 392 -13.23 -10.66 41.96
CA THR A 392 -13.59 -10.81 40.55
C THR A 392 -12.66 -10.00 39.68
N GLY A 393 -12.51 -10.44 38.40
CA GLY A 393 -11.77 -9.67 37.39
C GLY A 393 -12.66 -8.62 36.76
N ARG A 394 -12.24 -7.36 36.81
CA ARG A 394 -12.85 -6.24 36.09
C ARG A 394 -11.92 -5.80 34.96
N GLU A 395 -12.44 -5.39 33.83
CA GLU A 395 -11.64 -4.73 32.81
C GLU A 395 -10.96 -3.48 33.39
N LEU A 396 -9.66 -3.31 33.09
CA LEU A 396 -8.86 -2.19 33.60
C LEU A 396 -9.51 -0.85 33.29
N LEU A 397 -10.05 -0.70 32.06
CA LEU A 397 -10.96 0.34 31.64
C LEU A 397 -12.06 -0.30 30.78
N THR A 398 -13.32 -0.04 31.15
CA THR A 398 -14.45 -0.50 30.36
C THR A 398 -14.59 0.33 29.06
N PRO A 399 -15.30 -0.17 28.03
CA PRO A 399 -15.57 0.60 26.81
C PRO A 399 -16.18 1.98 27.08
N ASP A 400 -17.07 2.07 28.06
CA ASP A 400 -17.73 3.33 28.45
C ASP A 400 -16.75 4.33 29.08
N GLU A 401 -15.84 3.85 29.92
CA GLU A 401 -14.78 4.67 30.51
C GLU A 401 -13.79 5.15 29.46
N LEU A 402 -13.49 4.32 28.45
CA LEU A 402 -12.65 4.70 27.31
C LEU A 402 -13.32 5.76 26.43
N ALA A 403 -14.64 5.65 26.20
CA ALA A 403 -15.40 6.64 25.44
C ALA A 403 -15.48 8.01 26.15
N GLN A 404 -15.35 8.01 27.49
CA GLN A 404 -15.35 9.21 28.33
C GLN A 404 -13.95 9.71 28.69
N LEU A 405 -12.91 9.19 28.03
CA LEU A 405 -11.54 9.63 28.29
C LEU A 405 -11.37 11.11 28.05
N ASP A 406 -10.82 11.83 29.04
CA ASP A 406 -10.52 13.25 28.97
C ASP A 406 -9.70 13.59 27.70
N ASN A 407 -10.10 14.67 27.02
CA ASN A 407 -9.46 15.10 25.77
C ASN A 407 -7.96 15.40 25.89
N ASP A 408 -7.45 15.74 27.08
CA ASP A 408 -6.04 15.97 27.32
C ASP A 408 -5.24 14.68 27.63
N LYS A 409 -5.94 13.56 27.75
CA LYS A 409 -5.33 12.28 28.09
C LYS A 409 -5.21 11.36 26.86
N CYS A 410 -4.24 10.47 26.93
CA CYS A 410 -4.04 9.39 26.00
C CYS A 410 -3.63 8.11 26.71
N ILE A 411 -3.90 6.98 26.09
CA ILE A 411 -3.46 5.67 26.56
C ILE A 411 -2.39 5.15 25.59
N TYR A 412 -1.24 4.78 26.15
CA TYR A 412 -0.14 4.22 25.40
C TYR A 412 0.14 2.80 25.84
N ASN A 413 0.02 1.84 24.94
CA ASN A 413 0.35 0.45 25.17
C ASN A 413 1.62 0.10 24.38
N LEU A 414 2.65 -0.36 25.07
CA LEU A 414 3.91 -0.81 24.49
C LEU A 414 4.12 -2.28 24.81
N ARG A 415 4.45 -3.09 23.82
CA ARG A 415 4.70 -4.52 23.98
C ARG A 415 5.70 -4.77 25.12
N GLY A 416 5.33 -5.64 26.05
CA GLY A 416 6.15 -6.02 27.20
C GLY A 416 6.11 -5.08 28.40
N LEU A 417 5.30 -4.03 28.35
CA LEU A 417 5.07 -3.10 29.47
C LEU A 417 3.59 -3.00 29.80
N HIS A 418 3.30 -2.57 31.02
CA HIS A 418 1.94 -2.21 31.41
C HIS A 418 1.47 -0.96 30.64
N PRO A 419 0.17 -0.83 30.36
CA PRO A 419 -0.37 0.35 29.74
C PRO A 419 -0.11 1.63 30.53
N PHE A 420 0.13 2.74 29.83
CA PHE A 420 0.35 4.05 30.42
C PHE A 420 -0.83 4.97 30.16
N LEU A 421 -1.36 5.60 31.20
CA LEU A 421 -2.23 6.77 31.04
C LEU A 421 -1.34 8.03 31.08
N SER A 422 -1.35 8.83 30.02
CA SER A 422 -0.50 10.00 29.86
C SER A 422 -1.30 11.22 29.39
N ARG A 423 -0.65 12.37 29.33
CA ARG A 423 -1.21 13.56 28.71
C ARG A 423 -0.77 13.68 27.27
N LYS A 424 -1.65 14.18 26.42
CA LYS A 424 -1.33 14.51 25.02
C LYS A 424 -0.30 15.62 24.94
N ALA A 425 0.64 15.50 24.00
CA ALA A 425 1.51 16.60 23.63
C ALA A 425 0.83 17.39 22.49
N TRP A 426 0.45 18.62 22.74
CA TRP A 426 -0.14 19.49 21.75
C TRP A 426 0.94 20.17 20.88
N PRO A 427 0.67 20.46 19.59
CA PRO A 427 1.61 21.19 18.74
C PRO A 427 2.02 22.51 19.39
N GLY A 428 3.33 22.78 19.44
CA GLY A 428 3.88 23.97 20.11
C GLY A 428 4.19 23.79 21.59
N THR A 429 3.82 22.69 22.21
CA THR A 429 4.20 22.38 23.59
C THR A 429 5.69 22.00 23.64
N THR A 430 6.49 22.73 24.40
CA THR A 430 7.87 22.33 24.65
C THR A 430 7.88 21.10 25.55
N ILE A 431 8.17 19.94 24.98
CA ILE A 431 8.39 18.71 25.76
C ILE A 431 9.75 18.87 26.47
N THR A 432 9.74 19.34 27.70
CA THR A 432 10.91 19.24 28.57
C THR A 432 11.08 17.75 28.90
N ARG A 433 12.15 17.14 28.35
CA ARG A 433 12.54 15.81 28.83
C ARG A 433 12.69 15.90 30.34
N PRO A 434 11.97 15.09 31.13
CA PRO A 434 12.28 15.01 32.55
C PRO A 434 13.76 14.66 32.62
N LYS A 435 14.55 15.43 33.38
CA LYS A 435 15.91 15.03 33.71
C LYS A 435 15.79 13.62 34.26
N SER A 436 16.41 12.65 33.59
CA SER A 436 16.32 11.25 33.98
C SER A 436 16.86 11.14 35.40
N THR A 437 16.00 11.21 36.36
CA THR A 437 16.23 10.66 37.68
C THR A 437 16.00 9.16 37.58
N LEU A 438 16.78 8.49 36.76
CA LEU A 438 17.06 7.07 36.93
C LEU A 438 17.86 6.94 38.22
N LYS A 439 17.20 7.18 39.33
CA LYS A 439 17.55 6.50 40.57
C LYS A 439 17.24 5.05 40.28
N HIS A 440 18.30 4.28 40.06
CA HIS A 440 18.26 2.86 39.83
C HIS A 440 17.30 2.18 40.80
N SER A 441 16.30 1.60 40.22
CA SER A 441 15.53 0.44 40.63
C SER A 441 16.21 -0.54 41.55
N LYS A 442 16.42 -0.16 42.81
CA LYS A 442 16.49 -1.12 43.90
C LYS A 442 15.09 -1.60 44.31
N GLU A 443 14.04 -0.94 43.86
CA GLU A 443 12.66 -1.27 44.17
C GLU A 443 12.04 -2.39 43.29
N TRP A 444 12.63 -2.69 42.13
CA TRP A 444 12.15 -3.78 41.28
C TRP A 444 12.54 -5.19 41.76
N LYS A 445 13.49 -5.33 42.72
CA LYS A 445 13.86 -6.62 43.31
C LYS A 445 13.02 -7.03 44.51
N ALA A 446 12.09 -6.21 44.92
CA ALA A 446 11.21 -6.50 46.05
C ALA A 446 9.76 -6.86 45.65
N ALA A 447 9.45 -6.86 44.32
CA ALA A 447 8.12 -7.15 43.81
C ALA A 447 8.09 -8.27 42.74
N ALA A 448 9.15 -9.10 42.67
CA ALA A 448 9.19 -10.31 41.86
C ALA A 448 9.11 -11.53 42.73
#